data_6d86db1234590bb15b86fef6a7b29c7d
#
_entry.id   6d86db1234590bb15b86fef6a7b29c7d
#
_cell.length_a   1.000
_cell.length_b   1.000
_cell.length_c   1.000
_cell.angle_alpha   90.00
_cell.angle_beta   90.00
_cell.angle_gamma   90.00
#
_symmetry.space_group_name_H-M   'P 1'
#
loop_
_entity.id
_entity.type
_entity.pdbx_description
1 polymer ?
#
loop_
_entity_poly.entity_id
_entity_poly.type
_entity_poly.pdbx_seq_one_letter_code
_entity_poly.pdbx_strand_id
1 'polypeptide(L)'
;NAKKVILEMADRFEKMTGRKYGFFEEYRMEDAEYAVVIIGSAAGTCKAAIDHIRHTTGKKVGLIKIRVFRPFPEEELAQALSKVKAAAIMDRSEMFAATSGPLGAEVRAAMYQAKLSAEVVNYFYGLGGRDITVEDFEQVYDNLEKMAQTHVVEGMYSYIGLRER
;
A
#
# COMPACT_ATOMS: atom_id res chain seq x y z
N ASN A 1 -10.82 -10.66 22.00
CA ASN A 1 -10.85 -9.92 20.75
C ASN A 1 -9.55 -9.12 20.55
N ALA A 2 -8.60 -9.66 19.74
CA ALA A 2 -7.25 -9.10 19.59
C ALA A 2 -7.25 -7.68 19.02
N LYS A 3 -8.08 -7.38 18.00
CA LYS A 3 -8.20 -6.01 17.41
C LYS A 3 -8.50 -4.96 18.49
N LYS A 4 -9.46 -5.23 19.38
CA LYS A 4 -9.82 -4.32 20.46
C LYS A 4 -8.64 -4.03 21.40
N VAL A 5 -7.95 -5.10 21.84
CA VAL A 5 -6.80 -4.95 22.74
C VAL A 5 -5.65 -4.18 22.07
N ILE A 6 -5.39 -4.41 20.79
CA ILE A 6 -4.37 -3.66 20.02
C ILE A 6 -4.66 -2.16 20.06
N LEU A 7 -5.91 -1.77 19.77
CA LEU A 7 -6.30 -0.35 19.78
C LEU A 7 -6.27 0.26 21.18
N GLU A 8 -6.71 -0.47 22.21
CA GLU A 8 -6.62 -0.02 23.60
C GLU A 8 -5.16 0.22 24.04
N MET A 9 -4.26 -0.69 23.65
CA MET A 9 -2.83 -0.54 23.94
C MET A 9 -2.21 0.61 23.14
N ALA A 10 -2.59 0.79 21.88
CA ALA A 10 -2.16 1.92 21.05
C ALA A 10 -2.57 3.28 21.67
N ASP A 11 -3.83 3.40 22.13
CA ASP A 11 -4.33 4.59 22.81
C ASP A 11 -3.57 4.88 24.13
N ARG A 12 -3.31 3.83 24.92
CA ARG A 12 -2.50 3.99 26.15
C ARG A 12 -1.08 4.44 25.83
N PHE A 13 -0.47 3.90 24.79
CA PHE A 13 0.88 4.29 24.36
C PHE A 13 0.91 5.73 23.84
N GLU A 14 -0.12 6.15 23.09
CA GLU A 14 -0.26 7.53 22.62
C GLU A 14 -0.34 8.51 23.79
N LYS A 15 -1.14 8.21 24.83
CA LYS A 15 -1.24 9.04 26.05
C LYS A 15 0.08 9.17 26.81
N MET A 16 0.93 8.14 26.78
CA MET A 16 2.23 8.13 27.46
C MET A 16 3.34 8.83 26.68
N THR A 17 3.30 8.78 25.35
CA THR A 17 4.45 9.16 24.50
C THR A 17 4.15 10.27 23.49
N GLY A 18 2.87 10.61 23.28
CA GLY A 18 2.40 11.50 22.21
C GLY A 18 2.47 10.86 20.81
N ARG A 19 2.83 9.58 20.70
CA ARG A 19 2.96 8.88 19.41
C ARG A 19 1.73 8.04 19.13
N LYS A 20 1.03 8.35 18.03
CA LYS A 20 -0.14 7.60 17.60
C LYS A 20 0.25 6.35 16.83
N TYR A 21 -0.28 5.20 17.27
CA TYR A 21 -0.18 3.92 16.59
C TYR A 21 -1.57 3.34 16.38
N GLY A 22 -1.70 2.54 15.29
CA GLY A 22 -2.92 1.84 14.93
C GLY A 22 -2.57 0.61 14.10
N PHE A 23 -3.53 0.05 13.41
CA PHE A 23 -3.31 -1.09 12.52
C PHE A 23 -2.38 -0.75 11.35
N PHE A 24 -2.44 0.48 10.88
CA PHE A 24 -1.59 1.03 9.81
C PHE A 24 -1.36 2.53 10.04
N GLU A 25 -0.50 3.08 9.26
CA GLU A 25 -0.25 4.52 9.15
C GLU A 25 -0.70 5.00 7.78
N GLU A 26 -1.48 6.06 7.77
CA GLU A 26 -1.85 6.77 6.56
C GLU A 26 -0.90 7.96 6.36
N TYR A 27 -0.39 8.12 5.14
CA TYR A 27 0.45 9.24 4.77
C TYR A 27 -0.09 9.89 3.50
N ARG A 28 -0.52 11.16 3.61
CA ARG A 28 -1.13 11.92 2.51
C ARG A 28 -2.36 11.23 1.89
N MET A 29 -3.16 10.52 2.70
CA MET A 29 -4.34 9.80 2.23
C MET A 29 -5.62 10.65 2.19
N GLU A 30 -5.62 11.86 2.75
CA GLU A 30 -6.80 12.70 2.91
C GLU A 30 -7.50 13.03 1.57
N ASP A 31 -6.70 13.21 0.53
CA ASP A 31 -7.14 13.54 -0.83
C ASP A 31 -6.55 12.61 -1.90
N ALA A 32 -5.96 11.47 -1.50
CA ALA A 32 -5.27 10.58 -2.42
C ALA A 32 -6.23 9.94 -3.43
N GLU A 33 -5.87 10.01 -4.69
CA GLU A 33 -6.52 9.30 -5.79
C GLU A 33 -5.80 7.99 -6.13
N TYR A 34 -4.50 7.92 -5.83
CA TYR A 34 -3.64 6.75 -6.03
C TYR A 34 -2.92 6.43 -4.74
N ALA A 35 -2.90 5.14 -4.37
CA ALA A 35 -2.29 4.71 -3.11
C ALA A 35 -1.34 3.54 -3.28
N VAL A 36 -0.26 3.55 -2.50
CA VAL A 36 0.58 2.37 -2.26
C VAL A 36 0.21 1.77 -0.92
N VAL A 37 0.07 0.45 -0.84
CA VAL A 37 -0.06 -0.30 0.41
C VAL A 37 1.17 -1.17 0.60
N ILE A 38 1.89 -1.00 1.71
CA ILE A 38 3.19 -1.63 1.93
C ILE A 38 3.41 -2.01 3.40
N ILE A 39 4.29 -2.96 3.65
CA ILE A 39 4.82 -3.31 4.98
C ILE A 39 6.32 -3.01 5.03
N GLY A 40 6.81 -2.50 6.15
CA GLY A 40 8.23 -2.42 6.46
C GLY A 40 8.90 -1.09 6.11
N SER A 41 10.23 -1.13 5.97
CA SER A 41 11.09 0.06 5.88
C SER A 41 10.98 0.82 4.56
N ALA A 42 10.66 0.14 3.45
CA ALA A 42 10.49 0.75 2.14
C ALA A 42 9.38 1.84 2.12
N ALA A 43 8.49 1.84 3.12
CA ALA A 43 7.54 2.93 3.34
C ALA A 43 8.23 4.29 3.52
N GLY A 44 9.46 4.33 4.04
CA GLY A 44 10.25 5.57 4.14
C GLY A 44 10.62 6.14 2.78
N THR A 45 11.12 5.30 1.88
CA THR A 45 11.42 5.67 0.48
C THR A 45 10.15 6.10 -0.26
N CYS A 46 9.05 5.37 -0.05
CA CYS A 46 7.75 5.73 -0.63
C CYS A 46 7.26 7.12 -0.19
N LYS A 47 7.43 7.49 1.09
CA LYS A 47 7.09 8.84 1.58
C LYS A 47 7.88 9.93 0.88
N ALA A 48 9.19 9.73 0.68
CA ALA A 48 10.04 10.67 -0.06
C ALA A 48 9.56 10.81 -1.51
N ALA A 49 9.21 9.71 -2.18
CA ALA A 49 8.64 9.74 -3.53
C ALA A 49 7.30 10.49 -3.57
N ILE A 50 6.41 10.26 -2.61
CA ILE A 50 5.11 10.94 -2.50
C ILE A 50 5.31 12.47 -2.39
N ASP A 51 6.18 12.92 -1.50
CA ASP A 51 6.42 14.34 -1.31
C ASP A 51 7.02 14.97 -2.58
N HIS A 52 7.93 14.26 -3.27
CA HIS A 52 8.48 14.70 -4.55
C HIS A 52 7.40 14.79 -5.64
N ILE A 53 6.62 13.73 -5.86
CA ILE A 53 5.54 13.68 -6.87
C ILE A 53 4.51 14.78 -6.61
N ARG A 54 4.05 14.94 -5.38
CA ARG A 54 3.08 15.98 -5.02
C ARG A 54 3.62 17.38 -5.28
N HIS A 55 4.90 17.62 -4.97
CA HIS A 55 5.53 18.91 -5.18
C HIS A 55 5.74 19.24 -6.66
N THR A 56 6.18 18.27 -7.45
CA THR A 56 6.58 18.48 -8.85
C THR A 56 5.42 18.38 -9.83
N THR A 57 4.46 17.49 -9.58
CA THR A 57 3.38 17.19 -10.52
C THR A 57 1.98 17.58 -10.03
N GLY A 58 1.81 17.82 -8.74
CA GLY A 58 0.50 18.05 -8.11
C GLY A 58 -0.38 16.81 -8.02
N LYS A 59 0.10 15.61 -8.40
CA LYS A 59 -0.68 14.36 -8.33
C LYS A 59 -1.03 14.03 -6.89
N LYS A 60 -2.26 13.56 -6.67
CA LYS A 60 -2.79 13.19 -5.36
C LYS A 60 -2.45 11.74 -5.04
N VAL A 61 -1.24 11.53 -4.59
CA VAL A 61 -0.70 10.21 -4.24
C VAL A 61 -0.59 10.04 -2.73
N GLY A 62 -0.81 8.83 -2.20
CA GLY A 62 -0.77 8.54 -0.78
C GLY A 62 -0.25 7.14 -0.49
N LEU A 63 -0.01 6.86 0.79
CA LEU A 63 0.56 5.60 1.28
C LEU A 63 -0.21 5.09 2.48
N ILE A 64 -0.48 3.80 2.51
CA ILE A 64 -0.89 3.05 3.70
C ILE A 64 0.25 2.09 4.09
N LYS A 65 0.86 2.35 5.25
CA LYS A 65 1.88 1.49 5.83
C LYS A 65 1.25 0.58 6.86
N ILE A 66 1.10 -0.70 6.52
CA ILE A 66 0.56 -1.71 7.44
C ILE A 66 1.54 -1.93 8.61
N ARG A 67 1.02 -1.94 9.83
CA ARG A 67 1.74 -2.22 11.07
C ARG A 67 1.32 -3.53 11.70
N VAL A 68 0.03 -3.89 11.57
CA VAL A 68 -0.53 -5.13 12.12
C VAL A 68 -1.03 -6.00 10.96
N PHE A 69 -0.32 -7.09 10.69
CA PHE A 69 -0.69 -8.03 9.64
C PHE A 69 -1.66 -9.13 10.14
N ARG A 70 -1.62 -9.45 11.44
CA ARG A 70 -2.56 -10.38 12.09
C ARG A 70 -2.98 -9.87 13.48
N PRO A 71 -4.27 -9.75 13.76
CA PRO A 71 -5.41 -9.90 12.83
C PRO A 71 -5.38 -8.83 11.74
N PHE A 72 -5.74 -9.19 10.50
CA PHE A 72 -5.74 -8.24 9.40
C PHE A 72 -6.87 -7.20 9.59
N PRO A 73 -6.63 -5.91 9.35
CA PRO A 73 -7.63 -4.86 9.54
C PRO A 73 -8.45 -4.63 8.26
N GLU A 74 -9.24 -5.64 7.84
CA GLU A 74 -9.93 -5.64 6.55
C GLU A 74 -10.88 -4.46 6.39
N GLU A 75 -11.74 -4.22 7.40
CA GLU A 75 -12.76 -3.18 7.37
C GLU A 75 -12.13 -1.78 7.36
N GLU A 76 -11.16 -1.57 8.26
CA GLU A 76 -10.47 -0.30 8.41
C GLU A 76 -9.64 0.05 7.15
N LEU A 77 -9.00 -0.97 6.57
CA LEU A 77 -8.23 -0.79 5.34
C LEU A 77 -9.13 -0.50 4.13
N ALA A 78 -10.24 -1.23 3.99
CA ALA A 78 -11.21 -0.98 2.94
C ALA A 78 -11.79 0.44 3.05
N GLN A 79 -12.07 0.91 4.26
CA GLN A 79 -12.51 2.29 4.48
C GLN A 79 -11.45 3.31 4.03
N ALA A 80 -10.17 3.10 4.37
CA ALA A 80 -9.08 3.98 3.97
C ALA A 80 -8.88 4.01 2.44
N LEU A 81 -9.15 2.90 1.74
CA LEU A 81 -9.05 2.80 0.29
C LEU A 81 -10.34 3.18 -0.47
N SER A 82 -11.43 3.52 0.22
CA SER A 82 -12.75 3.71 -0.39
C SER A 82 -12.83 4.85 -1.42
N LYS A 83 -11.92 5.82 -1.35
CA LYS A 83 -11.87 6.98 -2.27
C LYS A 83 -10.78 6.87 -3.33
N VAL A 84 -9.98 5.83 -3.28
CA VAL A 84 -8.84 5.64 -4.17
C VAL A 84 -9.32 5.08 -5.52
N LYS A 85 -8.79 5.59 -6.62
CA LYS A 85 -9.08 5.12 -7.98
C LYS A 85 -8.27 3.89 -8.34
N ALA A 86 -6.99 3.86 -7.91
CA ALA A 86 -6.11 2.72 -8.12
C ALA A 86 -5.14 2.55 -6.94
N ALA A 87 -4.80 1.29 -6.63
CA ALA A 87 -3.89 0.94 -5.55
C ALA A 87 -2.82 -0.07 -6.00
N ALA A 88 -1.57 0.20 -5.62
CA ALA A 88 -0.46 -0.74 -5.75
C ALA A 88 -0.17 -1.40 -4.40
N ILE A 89 -0.16 -2.73 -4.39
CA ILE A 89 0.18 -3.50 -3.20
C ILE A 89 1.61 -4.00 -3.36
N MET A 90 2.46 -3.69 -2.37
CA MET A 90 3.90 -3.96 -2.44
C MET A 90 4.26 -5.13 -1.53
N ASP A 91 4.67 -6.24 -2.13
CA ASP A 91 5.12 -7.47 -1.44
C ASP A 91 6.61 -7.75 -1.69
N ARG A 92 7.33 -8.25 -0.68
CA ARG A 92 8.72 -8.72 -0.82
C ARG A 92 8.83 -10.22 -1.03
N SER A 93 7.72 -10.92 -1.13
CA SER A 93 7.67 -12.36 -1.35
C SER A 93 6.47 -12.75 -2.18
N GLU A 94 6.64 -13.77 -2.98
CA GLU A 94 5.57 -14.47 -3.66
C GLU A 94 4.88 -15.48 -2.71
N MET A 95 3.71 -15.97 -3.12
CA MET A 95 3.02 -17.08 -2.47
C MET A 95 2.83 -18.23 -3.45
N PHE A 96 3.04 -19.47 -2.99
CA PHE A 96 2.83 -20.67 -3.83
C PHE A 96 1.36 -20.92 -4.16
N ALA A 97 0.43 -20.47 -3.32
CA ALA A 97 -0.98 -20.80 -3.40
C ALA A 97 -1.85 -19.71 -4.05
N ALA A 98 -1.27 -18.59 -4.46
CA ALA A 98 -2.03 -17.47 -5.02
C ALA A 98 -1.25 -16.72 -6.12
N THR A 99 -1.99 -16.00 -6.94
CA THR A 99 -1.46 -15.12 -7.99
C THR A 99 -1.14 -13.71 -7.48
N SER A 100 -0.72 -13.62 -6.22
CA SER A 100 -0.32 -12.37 -5.56
C SER A 100 0.60 -12.67 -4.38
N GLY A 101 1.21 -11.65 -3.79
CA GLY A 101 1.91 -11.78 -2.52
C GLY A 101 0.95 -11.87 -1.33
N PRO A 102 1.49 -12.13 -0.12
CA PRO A 102 0.67 -12.25 1.10
C PRO A 102 -0.16 -11.01 1.40
N LEU A 103 0.41 -9.81 1.25
CA LEU A 103 -0.31 -8.55 1.44
C LEU A 103 -1.32 -8.32 0.32
N GLY A 104 -0.92 -8.60 -0.93
CA GLY A 104 -1.79 -8.48 -2.09
C GLY A 104 -3.06 -9.31 -1.98
N ALA A 105 -2.97 -10.54 -1.48
CA ALA A 105 -4.11 -11.43 -1.27
C ALA A 105 -5.09 -10.85 -0.24
N GLU A 106 -4.58 -10.41 0.92
CA GLU A 106 -5.41 -9.85 2.00
C GLU A 106 -6.10 -8.55 1.58
N VAL A 107 -5.36 -7.63 0.94
CA VAL A 107 -5.93 -6.35 0.48
C VAL A 107 -7.02 -6.57 -0.56
N ARG A 108 -6.78 -7.46 -1.54
CA ARG A 108 -7.78 -7.79 -2.56
C ARG A 108 -9.03 -8.41 -1.94
N ALA A 109 -8.88 -9.32 -0.99
CA ALA A 109 -10.00 -9.92 -0.27
C ALA A 109 -10.82 -8.86 0.49
N ALA A 110 -10.16 -7.95 1.21
CA ALA A 110 -10.81 -6.86 1.91
C ALA A 110 -11.57 -5.91 0.96
N MET A 111 -10.95 -5.53 -0.15
CA MET A 111 -11.57 -4.65 -1.16
C MET A 111 -12.76 -5.32 -1.84
N TYR A 112 -12.64 -6.61 -2.18
CA TYR A 112 -13.73 -7.39 -2.77
C TYR A 112 -14.93 -7.50 -1.83
N GLN A 113 -14.68 -7.81 -0.54
CA GLN A 113 -15.73 -7.91 0.48
C GLN A 113 -16.45 -6.56 0.70
N ALA A 114 -15.70 -5.46 0.63
CA ALA A 114 -16.24 -4.10 0.74
C ALA A 114 -16.84 -3.57 -0.58
N LYS A 115 -16.80 -4.35 -1.66
CA LYS A 115 -17.28 -3.98 -3.01
C LYS A 115 -16.66 -2.69 -3.54
N LEU A 116 -15.36 -2.49 -3.29
CA LEU A 116 -14.62 -1.36 -3.85
C LEU A 116 -14.31 -1.63 -5.33
N SER A 117 -14.39 -0.58 -6.13
CA SER A 117 -14.17 -0.62 -7.59
C SER A 117 -12.79 -0.10 -8.01
N ALA A 118 -11.92 0.23 -7.07
CA ALA A 118 -10.56 0.69 -7.39
C ALA A 118 -9.76 -0.40 -8.11
N GLU A 119 -9.00 0.01 -9.13
CA GLU A 119 -8.07 -0.90 -9.82
C GLU A 119 -6.92 -1.31 -8.90
N VAL A 120 -6.51 -2.57 -8.93
CA VAL A 120 -5.47 -3.10 -8.03
C VAL A 120 -4.43 -3.90 -8.77
N VAL A 121 -3.16 -3.54 -8.56
CA VAL A 121 -1.99 -4.29 -9.01
C VAL A 121 -1.11 -4.68 -7.83
N ASN A 122 -0.48 -5.84 -7.88
CA ASN A 122 0.51 -6.26 -6.90
C ASN A 122 1.91 -6.15 -7.49
N TYR A 123 2.85 -5.56 -6.77
CA TYR A 123 4.25 -5.48 -7.16
C TYR A 123 5.11 -6.32 -6.22
N PHE A 124 5.93 -7.20 -6.80
CA PHE A 124 7.01 -7.88 -6.09
C PHE A 124 8.29 -7.05 -6.20
N TYR A 125 8.89 -6.71 -5.07
CA TYR A 125 10.08 -5.89 -5.00
C TYR A 125 11.11 -6.43 -4.01
N GLY A 126 12.35 -6.00 -4.14
CA GLY A 126 13.40 -6.30 -3.17
C GLY A 126 13.83 -7.77 -3.14
N LEU A 127 13.47 -8.57 -4.15
CA LEU A 127 13.90 -9.95 -4.29
C LEU A 127 15.42 -10.01 -4.47
N GLY A 128 16.05 -10.97 -3.78
CA GLY A 128 17.51 -11.07 -3.79
C GLY A 128 18.23 -9.95 -3.05
N GLY A 129 17.55 -9.24 -2.13
CA GLY A 129 18.16 -8.20 -1.31
C GLY A 129 18.31 -6.84 -2.01
N ARG A 130 17.60 -6.62 -3.12
CA ARG A 130 17.67 -5.33 -3.83
C ARG A 130 16.92 -4.24 -3.09
N ASP A 131 17.45 -3.03 -3.19
CA ASP A 131 16.78 -1.85 -2.71
C ASP A 131 15.70 -1.40 -3.69
N ILE A 132 14.70 -0.71 -3.19
CA ILE A 132 13.69 0.01 -3.95
C ILE A 132 14.00 1.51 -3.86
N THR A 133 13.95 2.21 -4.98
CA THR A 133 14.32 3.61 -5.09
C THR A 133 13.10 4.54 -5.11
N VAL A 134 13.34 5.84 -5.07
CA VAL A 134 12.30 6.87 -5.26
C VAL A 134 11.72 6.77 -6.67
N GLU A 135 12.58 6.59 -7.67
CA GLU A 135 12.22 6.46 -9.07
C GLU A 135 11.33 5.23 -9.35
N ASP A 136 11.60 4.13 -8.65
CA ASP A 136 10.73 2.94 -8.72
C ASP A 136 9.30 3.26 -8.23
N PHE A 137 9.17 4.03 -7.16
CA PHE A 137 7.85 4.45 -6.67
C PHE A 137 7.19 5.47 -7.59
N GLU A 138 7.94 6.38 -8.21
CA GLU A 138 7.42 7.30 -9.23
C GLU A 138 6.79 6.52 -10.38
N GLN A 139 7.49 5.51 -10.89
CA GLN A 139 6.98 4.61 -11.93
C GLN A 139 5.72 3.85 -11.49
N VAL A 140 5.67 3.39 -10.24
CA VAL A 140 4.46 2.76 -9.69
C VAL A 140 3.27 3.71 -9.74
N TYR A 141 3.43 4.96 -9.28
CA TYR A 141 2.33 5.93 -9.29
C TYR A 141 1.91 6.35 -10.70
N ASP A 142 2.83 6.46 -11.64
CA ASP A 142 2.52 6.72 -13.06
C ASP A 142 1.70 5.56 -13.66
N ASN A 143 2.05 4.33 -13.33
CA ASN A 143 1.29 3.15 -13.73
C ASN A 143 -0.13 3.13 -13.13
N LEU A 144 -0.27 3.51 -11.85
CA LEU A 144 -1.59 3.62 -11.21
C LEU A 144 -2.48 4.66 -11.88
N GLU A 145 -1.93 5.81 -12.24
CA GLU A 145 -2.66 6.83 -12.99
C GLU A 145 -3.12 6.30 -14.35
N LYS A 146 -2.23 5.66 -15.10
CA LYS A 146 -2.55 5.03 -16.41
C LYS A 146 -3.65 3.97 -16.25
N MET A 147 -3.54 3.09 -15.25
CA MET A 147 -4.56 2.08 -14.95
C MET A 147 -5.93 2.69 -14.69
N ALA A 148 -5.99 3.73 -13.84
CA ALA A 148 -7.24 4.42 -13.52
C ALA A 148 -7.87 5.15 -14.71
N GLN A 149 -7.06 5.60 -15.68
CA GLN A 149 -7.54 6.26 -16.89
C GLN A 149 -8.02 5.26 -17.96
N THR A 150 -7.33 4.13 -18.09
CA THR A 150 -7.58 3.15 -19.16
C THR A 150 -8.50 2.01 -18.73
N HIS A 151 -8.66 1.81 -17.41
CA HIS A 151 -9.30 0.63 -16.81
C HIS A 151 -8.66 -0.70 -17.23
N VAL A 152 -7.38 -0.67 -17.60
CA VAL A 152 -6.60 -1.84 -17.99
C VAL A 152 -5.52 -2.12 -16.96
N VAL A 153 -5.60 -3.30 -16.35
CA VAL A 153 -4.56 -3.84 -15.46
C VAL A 153 -3.75 -4.87 -16.24
N GLU A 154 -2.50 -4.55 -16.53
CA GLU A 154 -1.60 -5.44 -17.29
C GLU A 154 -1.11 -6.59 -16.39
N GLY A 155 -1.96 -7.58 -16.14
CA GLY A 155 -1.67 -8.72 -15.28
C GLY A 155 -1.99 -8.46 -13.80
N MET A 156 -2.09 -9.55 -13.03
CA MET A 156 -2.43 -9.49 -11.60
C MET A 156 -1.26 -9.02 -10.74
N TYR A 157 -0.05 -9.19 -11.21
CA TYR A 157 1.18 -8.76 -10.54
C TYR A 157 2.27 -8.36 -11.54
N SER A 158 3.25 -7.63 -11.06
CA SER A 158 4.45 -7.23 -11.78
C SER A 158 5.67 -7.25 -10.84
N TYR A 159 6.87 -7.12 -11.40
CA TYR A 159 8.11 -7.09 -10.64
C TYR A 159 8.81 -5.76 -10.79
N ILE A 160 9.46 -5.30 -9.70
CA ILE A 160 10.29 -4.10 -9.71
C ILE A 160 11.75 -4.47 -9.44
N GLY A 161 12.66 -3.86 -10.17
CA GLY A 161 14.10 -4.04 -10.00
C GLY A 161 14.61 -5.39 -10.49
N LEU A 162 13.98 -6.03 -11.47
CA LEU A 162 14.56 -7.19 -12.14
C LEU A 162 15.82 -6.79 -12.92
N ARG A 163 16.80 -7.70 -12.99
CA ARG A 163 17.90 -7.53 -13.96
C ARG A 163 17.34 -7.79 -15.35
N GLU A 164 17.50 -6.82 -16.23
CA GLU A 164 17.40 -7.08 -17.65
C GLU A 164 18.47 -8.11 -18.03
N ARG A 165 18.10 -9.14 -18.78
CA ARG A 165 19.02 -10.13 -19.32
C ARG A 165 19.54 -9.67 -20.67
#